data_3f58fb90040d5edf85ce516235414a49
#
_entry.id   3f58fb90040d5edf85ce516235414a49
#
_cell.length_a   1.000
_cell.length_b   1.000
_cell.length_c   1.000
_cell.angle_alpha   90.00
_cell.angle_beta   90.00
_cell.angle_gamma   90.00
#
_symmetry.space_group_name_H-M   'P 1'
#
loop_
_entity.id
_entity.type
_entity.pdbx_description
1 polymer ?
#
loop_
_entity_poly.entity_id
_entity_poly.type
_entity_poly.pdbx_seq_one_letter_code
_entity_poly.pdbx_strand_id
1 'polypeptide(L)'
;MDIIQFLSFSVIEWLALIILTFAMFKFPLKGYWGQILLTSAVMAFFSYFVFQIIDRHFATFLQPPILFLFFWQMFRIHIFYAGLMTVYGYLGYSFIQYSILMLMLLCGIPLEQFLPNAFTVNLLQAITAVVSFIVSRFLLKARLGFSFVPDFEYAPFALKGINLKLFMLTILGYACLSFTSFVSFSSFQVTFMFRML
;
A
#
# COMPACT_ATOMS: atom_id res chain seq x y z
N MET A 1 3.62 22.24 -4.84
CA MET A 1 3.30 21.06 -5.67
C MET A 1 1.90 21.25 -6.20
N ASP A 2 1.69 21.16 -7.50
CA ASP A 2 0.36 21.35 -8.07
C ASP A 2 -0.56 20.21 -7.64
N ILE A 3 -1.77 20.56 -7.20
CA ILE A 3 -2.80 19.61 -6.74
C ILE A 3 -3.03 18.50 -7.78
N ILE A 4 -3.08 18.91 -9.06
CA ILE A 4 -3.31 17.98 -10.18
C ILE A 4 -2.17 16.96 -10.29
N GLN A 5 -0.93 17.41 -10.14
CA GLN A 5 0.24 16.54 -10.19
C GLN A 5 0.23 15.51 -9.05
N PHE A 6 -0.03 15.98 -7.81
CA PHE A 6 -0.14 15.09 -6.65
C PHE A 6 -1.22 14.04 -6.84
N LEU A 7 -2.43 14.45 -7.22
CA LEU A 7 -3.56 13.54 -7.41
C LEU A 7 -3.29 12.51 -8.52
N SER A 8 -2.67 12.93 -9.63
CA SER A 8 -2.36 12.02 -10.74
C SER A 8 -1.41 10.89 -10.31
N PHE A 9 -0.31 11.22 -9.63
CA PHE A 9 0.62 10.21 -9.12
C PHE A 9 0.00 9.34 -8.03
N SER A 10 -0.77 9.94 -7.12
CA SER A 10 -1.44 9.23 -6.05
C SER A 10 -2.49 8.23 -6.57
N VAL A 11 -3.27 8.57 -7.60
CA VAL A 11 -4.23 7.64 -8.22
C VAL A 11 -3.50 6.43 -8.82
N ILE A 12 -2.38 6.65 -9.53
CA ILE A 12 -1.59 5.58 -10.12
C ILE A 12 -1.00 4.67 -9.03
N GLU A 13 -0.51 5.25 -7.95
CA GLU A 13 0.03 4.53 -6.80
C GLU A 13 -1.03 3.63 -6.14
N TRP A 14 -2.22 4.17 -5.84
CA TRP A 14 -3.32 3.42 -5.27
C TRP A 14 -3.81 2.31 -6.21
N LEU A 15 -3.89 2.59 -7.49
CA LEU A 15 -4.26 1.62 -8.50
C LEU A 15 -3.25 0.47 -8.55
N ALA A 16 -1.95 0.77 -8.50
CA ALA A 16 -0.89 -0.23 -8.47
C ALA A 16 -0.96 -1.11 -7.21
N LEU A 17 -1.19 -0.51 -6.03
CA LEU A 17 -1.34 -1.21 -4.76
C LEU A 17 -2.54 -2.17 -4.78
N ILE A 18 -3.71 -1.70 -5.23
CA ILE A 18 -4.93 -2.52 -5.29
C ILE A 18 -4.76 -3.69 -6.27
N ILE A 19 -4.22 -3.44 -7.46
CA ILE A 19 -3.99 -4.49 -8.46
C ILE A 19 -2.96 -5.50 -7.95
N LEU A 20 -1.88 -5.05 -7.29
CA LEU A 20 -0.90 -5.94 -6.67
C LEU A 20 -1.56 -6.82 -5.60
N THR A 21 -2.37 -6.23 -4.74
CA THR A 21 -3.12 -6.96 -3.71
C THR A 21 -4.01 -8.03 -4.33
N PHE A 22 -4.80 -7.69 -5.34
CA PHE A 22 -5.67 -8.64 -6.03
C PHE A 22 -4.87 -9.75 -6.72
N ALA A 23 -3.73 -9.42 -7.33
CA ALA A 23 -2.85 -10.42 -7.94
C ALA A 23 -2.26 -11.38 -6.89
N MET A 24 -1.83 -10.87 -5.72
CA MET A 24 -1.29 -11.69 -4.62
C MET A 24 -2.33 -12.67 -4.06
N PHE A 25 -3.60 -12.28 -4.02
CA PHE A 25 -4.68 -13.12 -3.49
C PHE A 25 -5.50 -13.84 -4.57
N LYS A 26 -5.05 -13.80 -5.82
CA LYS A 26 -5.78 -14.39 -6.96
C LYS A 26 -7.23 -13.92 -7.08
N PHE A 27 -7.51 -12.73 -6.55
CA PHE A 27 -8.84 -12.15 -6.64
C PHE A 27 -9.13 -11.71 -8.08
N PRO A 28 -10.33 -11.96 -8.61
CA PRO A 28 -10.64 -11.67 -10.01
C PRO A 28 -10.64 -10.16 -10.28
N LEU A 29 -9.82 -9.71 -11.23
CA LEU A 29 -9.83 -8.32 -11.68
C LEU A 29 -10.99 -8.03 -12.64
N LYS A 30 -11.43 -9.07 -13.39
CA LYS A 30 -12.51 -8.93 -14.36
C LYS A 30 -13.85 -8.65 -13.63
N GLY A 31 -14.49 -7.57 -14.02
CA GLY A 31 -15.76 -7.13 -13.42
C GLY A 31 -15.61 -6.07 -12.33
N TYR A 32 -14.41 -5.88 -11.77
CA TYR A 32 -14.17 -4.93 -10.67
C TYR A 32 -13.43 -3.64 -11.09
N TRP A 33 -13.16 -3.45 -12.40
CA TRP A 33 -12.38 -2.29 -12.86
C TRP A 33 -12.96 -0.95 -12.46
N GLY A 34 -14.29 -0.78 -12.53
CA GLY A 34 -14.94 0.46 -12.11
C GLY A 34 -14.74 0.74 -10.61
N GLN A 35 -14.86 -0.30 -9.78
CA GLN A 35 -14.66 -0.21 -8.34
C GLN A 35 -13.20 0.07 -7.99
N ILE A 36 -12.24 -0.58 -8.69
CA ILE A 36 -10.80 -0.34 -8.52
C ILE A 36 -10.45 1.12 -8.84
N LEU A 37 -10.92 1.63 -9.99
CA LEU A 37 -10.66 3.02 -10.38
C LEU A 37 -11.30 4.01 -9.40
N LEU A 38 -12.56 3.77 -8.99
CA LEU A 38 -13.24 4.64 -8.03
C LEU A 38 -12.52 4.62 -6.68
N THR A 39 -12.16 3.44 -6.17
CA THR A 39 -11.42 3.31 -4.91
C THR A 39 -10.08 4.03 -4.99
N SER A 40 -9.32 3.86 -6.09
CA SER A 40 -8.03 4.53 -6.28
C SER A 40 -8.17 6.05 -6.30
N ALA A 41 -9.21 6.58 -6.96
CA ALA A 41 -9.48 8.01 -7.00
C ALA A 41 -9.86 8.54 -5.60
N VAL A 42 -10.78 7.87 -4.90
CA VAL A 42 -11.19 8.29 -3.55
C VAL A 42 -10.03 8.23 -2.57
N MET A 43 -9.20 7.18 -2.63
CA MET A 43 -8.02 7.04 -1.78
C MET A 43 -6.97 8.12 -2.09
N ALA A 44 -6.82 8.55 -3.34
CA ALA A 44 -5.93 9.65 -3.71
C ALA A 44 -6.42 10.99 -3.13
N PHE A 45 -7.72 11.29 -3.22
CA PHE A 45 -8.31 12.47 -2.57
C PHE A 45 -8.17 12.42 -1.05
N PHE A 46 -8.42 11.25 -0.45
CA PHE A 46 -8.22 11.08 0.99
C PHE A 46 -6.76 11.27 1.40
N SER A 47 -5.82 10.74 0.64
CA SER A 47 -4.39 10.97 0.87
C SER A 47 -4.04 12.44 0.82
N TYR A 48 -4.54 13.17 -0.19
CA TYR A 48 -4.34 14.62 -0.29
C TYR A 48 -4.88 15.35 0.94
N PHE A 49 -6.10 15.02 1.36
CA PHE A 49 -6.73 15.62 2.54
C PHE A 49 -5.91 15.38 3.82
N VAL A 50 -5.46 14.14 4.04
CA VAL A 50 -4.66 13.79 5.22
C VAL A 50 -3.32 14.52 5.21
N PHE A 51 -2.64 14.59 4.08
CA PHE A 51 -1.35 15.29 3.96
C PHE A 51 -1.46 16.80 4.17
N GLN A 52 -2.59 17.42 3.86
CA GLN A 52 -2.79 18.86 4.01
C GLN A 52 -3.27 19.27 5.40
N ILE A 53 -4.09 18.45 6.07
CA ILE A 53 -4.81 18.84 7.29
C ILE A 53 -4.24 18.18 8.54
N ILE A 54 -3.85 16.90 8.46
CA ILE A 54 -3.56 16.13 9.67
C ILE A 54 -2.06 16.08 9.95
N ASP A 55 -1.28 15.72 9.04
CA ASP A 55 0.17 15.56 9.04
C ASP A 55 0.54 14.24 8.33
N ARG A 56 1.71 14.24 7.66
CA ARG A 56 2.21 13.07 6.93
C ARG A 56 2.37 11.82 7.79
N HIS A 57 2.62 11.99 9.09
CA HIS A 57 2.82 10.89 10.02
C HIS A 57 1.60 10.03 10.23
N PHE A 58 0.44 10.66 10.27
CA PHE A 58 -0.83 9.95 10.48
C PHE A 58 -1.37 9.32 9.19
N ALA A 59 -0.87 9.73 8.03
CA ALA A 59 -1.32 9.17 6.76
C ALA A 59 -1.17 7.64 6.70
N THR A 60 -0.02 7.12 7.11
CA THR A 60 0.26 5.68 7.10
C THR A 60 -0.62 4.88 8.05
N PHE A 61 -1.11 5.51 9.12
CA PHE A 61 -2.04 4.86 10.06
C PHE A 61 -3.50 4.94 9.60
N LEU A 62 -3.88 6.04 8.91
CA LEU A 62 -5.26 6.28 8.52
C LEU A 62 -5.62 5.63 7.18
N GLN A 63 -4.68 5.52 6.26
CA GLN A 63 -4.92 4.98 4.94
C GLN A 63 -5.31 3.48 4.92
N PRO A 64 -4.61 2.55 5.65
CA PRO A 64 -4.98 1.14 5.63
C PRO A 64 -6.38 0.85 6.16
N PRO A 65 -6.87 1.45 7.27
CA PRO A 65 -8.24 1.25 7.72
C PRO A 65 -9.30 1.66 6.68
N ILE A 66 -9.04 2.70 5.91
CA ILE A 66 -9.99 3.14 4.88
C ILE A 66 -9.97 2.20 3.68
N LEU A 67 -8.79 1.78 3.22
CA LEU A 67 -8.70 0.77 2.18
C LEU A 67 -9.39 -0.55 2.60
N PHE A 68 -9.24 -0.95 3.87
CA PHE A 68 -9.95 -2.08 4.45
C PHE A 68 -11.47 -1.94 4.30
N LEU A 69 -12.02 -0.75 4.60
CA LEU A 69 -13.46 -0.50 4.45
C LEU A 69 -13.90 -0.63 2.99
N PHE A 70 -13.10 -0.16 2.03
CA PHE A 70 -13.39 -0.35 0.61
C PHE A 70 -13.39 -1.83 0.21
N PHE A 71 -12.41 -2.61 0.66
CA PHE A 71 -12.35 -4.05 0.36
C PHE A 71 -13.56 -4.78 0.95
N TRP A 72 -13.96 -4.44 2.16
CA TRP A 72 -15.11 -5.04 2.80
C TRP A 72 -16.43 -4.62 2.15
N GLN A 73 -16.69 -3.32 1.98
CA GLN A 73 -18.01 -2.84 1.56
C GLN A 73 -18.18 -2.83 0.05
N MET A 74 -17.18 -2.38 -0.69
CA MET A 74 -17.30 -2.12 -2.12
C MET A 74 -17.00 -3.37 -2.96
N PHE A 75 -16.02 -4.15 -2.54
CA PHE A 75 -15.66 -5.41 -3.19
C PHE A 75 -16.36 -6.62 -2.54
N ARG A 76 -17.16 -6.41 -1.49
CA ARG A 76 -17.91 -7.43 -0.76
C ARG A 76 -17.03 -8.61 -0.31
N ILE A 77 -15.80 -8.33 0.07
CA ILE A 77 -14.89 -9.32 0.61
C ILE A 77 -15.22 -9.50 2.10
N HIS A 78 -15.26 -10.73 2.59
CA HIS A 78 -15.50 -10.99 4.02
C HIS A 78 -14.53 -10.20 4.89
N ILE A 79 -15.01 -9.59 5.98
CA ILE A 79 -14.28 -8.65 6.85
C ILE A 79 -12.87 -9.13 7.25
N PHE A 80 -12.74 -10.40 7.58
CA PHE A 80 -11.45 -11.00 7.94
C PHE A 80 -10.44 -10.97 6.78
N TYR A 81 -10.88 -11.40 5.60
CA TYR A 81 -10.01 -11.45 4.41
C TYR A 81 -9.73 -10.05 3.86
N ALA A 82 -10.66 -9.12 3.99
CA ALA A 82 -10.44 -7.71 3.65
C ALA A 82 -9.30 -7.10 4.48
N GLY A 83 -9.28 -7.36 5.80
CA GLY A 83 -8.20 -6.94 6.68
C GLY A 83 -6.86 -7.57 6.30
N LEU A 84 -6.85 -8.86 6.04
CA LEU A 84 -5.67 -9.60 5.62
C LEU A 84 -5.14 -9.07 4.27
N MET A 85 -6.01 -8.92 3.28
CA MET A 85 -5.64 -8.39 1.96
C MET A 85 -5.06 -6.97 2.08
N THR A 86 -5.65 -6.12 2.92
CA THR A 86 -5.15 -4.76 3.15
C THR A 86 -3.73 -4.79 3.70
N VAL A 87 -3.50 -5.51 4.79
CA VAL A 87 -2.17 -5.54 5.45
C VAL A 87 -1.11 -6.11 4.52
N TYR A 88 -1.38 -7.25 3.89
CA TYR A 88 -0.39 -7.88 3.00
C TYR A 88 -0.20 -7.12 1.68
N GLY A 89 -1.24 -6.46 1.18
CA GLY A 89 -1.12 -5.58 0.03
C GLY A 89 -0.18 -4.41 0.30
N TYR A 90 -0.35 -3.76 1.46
CA TYR A 90 0.57 -2.71 1.90
C TYR A 90 1.99 -3.22 2.14
N LEU A 91 2.15 -4.37 2.81
CA LEU A 91 3.47 -4.98 3.02
C LEU A 91 4.16 -5.30 1.69
N GLY A 92 3.43 -5.89 0.73
CA GLY A 92 3.96 -6.20 -0.60
C GLY A 92 4.36 -4.96 -1.37
N TYR A 93 3.52 -3.92 -1.35
CA TYR A 93 3.83 -2.64 -2.01
C TYR A 93 5.02 -1.94 -1.37
N SER A 94 5.05 -1.86 -0.03
CA SER A 94 6.17 -1.28 0.72
C SER A 94 7.47 -2.05 0.49
N PHE A 95 7.42 -3.38 0.41
CA PHE A 95 8.59 -4.20 0.09
C PHE A 95 9.18 -3.85 -1.28
N ILE A 96 8.34 -3.68 -2.31
CA ILE A 96 8.79 -3.24 -3.64
C ILE A 96 9.42 -1.85 -3.53
N GLN A 97 8.78 -0.91 -2.85
CA GLN A 97 9.25 0.47 -2.70
C GLN A 97 10.61 0.53 -1.99
N TYR A 98 10.77 -0.18 -0.87
CA TYR A 98 12.04 -0.23 -0.14
C TYR A 98 13.13 -0.96 -0.93
N SER A 99 12.78 -1.97 -1.72
CA SER A 99 13.73 -2.65 -2.61
C SER A 99 14.28 -1.71 -3.67
N ILE A 100 13.42 -0.91 -4.29
CA ILE A 100 13.82 0.11 -5.28
C ILE A 100 14.70 1.16 -4.62
N LEU A 101 14.32 1.63 -3.44
CA LEU A 101 15.09 2.62 -2.69
C LEU A 101 16.49 2.09 -2.32
N MET A 102 16.58 0.83 -1.91
CA MET A 102 17.85 0.17 -1.62
C MET A 102 18.73 0.03 -2.86
N LEU A 103 18.14 -0.33 -4.00
CA LEU A 103 18.86 -0.37 -5.27
C LEU A 103 19.39 1.00 -5.68
N MET A 104 18.62 2.07 -5.49
CA MET A 104 19.07 3.44 -5.76
C MET A 104 20.25 3.82 -4.89
N LEU A 105 20.23 3.47 -3.60
CA LEU A 105 21.36 3.69 -2.69
C LEU A 105 22.64 2.93 -3.12
N LEU A 106 22.49 1.67 -3.55
CA LEU A 106 23.60 0.88 -4.04
C LEU A 106 24.19 1.44 -5.34
N CYS A 107 23.39 2.13 -6.15
CA CYS A 107 23.86 2.86 -7.34
C CYS A 107 24.54 4.20 -7.00
N GLY A 108 24.73 4.52 -5.71
CA GLY A 108 25.44 5.72 -5.27
C GLY A 108 24.59 6.99 -5.30
N ILE A 109 23.25 6.87 -5.36
CA ILE A 109 22.36 8.02 -5.32
C ILE A 109 22.00 8.29 -3.86
N PRO A 110 22.50 9.36 -3.23
CA PRO A 110 22.30 9.62 -1.82
C PRO A 110 20.85 10.01 -1.52
N LEU A 111 20.25 9.38 -0.51
CA LEU A 111 18.90 9.65 -0.04
C LEU A 111 18.64 11.14 0.26
N GLU A 112 19.65 11.85 0.64
CA GLU A 112 19.59 13.28 0.99
C GLU A 112 19.21 14.17 -0.19
N GLN A 113 19.47 13.73 -1.41
CA GLN A 113 19.08 14.43 -2.64
C GLN A 113 17.61 14.12 -3.05
N PHE A 114 17.06 13.00 -2.56
CA PHE A 114 15.71 12.56 -2.90
C PHE A 114 14.64 13.21 -2.05
N LEU A 115 14.86 13.30 -0.75
CA LEU A 115 13.84 13.68 0.22
C LEU A 115 13.35 15.15 0.14
N PRO A 116 14.20 16.15 -0.19
CA PRO A 116 13.71 17.53 -0.30
C PRO A 116 13.05 17.83 -1.65
N ASN A 117 13.19 16.99 -2.65
CA ASN A 117 12.76 17.29 -4.01
C ASN A 117 11.43 16.57 -4.34
N ALA A 118 10.34 17.32 -4.48
CA ALA A 118 9.03 16.76 -4.84
C ALA A 118 9.06 15.93 -6.13
N PHE A 119 9.92 16.29 -7.09
CA PHE A 119 10.10 15.57 -8.34
C PHE A 119 10.66 14.15 -8.12
N THR A 120 11.66 14.00 -7.25
CA THR A 120 12.29 12.69 -6.99
C THR A 120 11.36 11.76 -6.20
N VAL A 121 10.55 12.30 -5.29
CA VAL A 121 9.51 11.51 -4.59
C VAL A 121 8.48 11.00 -5.59
N ASN A 122 7.99 11.83 -6.50
CA ASN A 122 7.05 11.43 -7.53
C ASN A 122 7.65 10.39 -8.50
N LEU A 123 8.93 10.54 -8.83
CA LEU A 123 9.65 9.58 -9.67
C LEU A 123 9.73 8.21 -8.98
N LEU A 124 10.06 8.17 -7.69
CA LEU A 124 10.05 6.94 -6.91
C LEU A 124 8.67 6.29 -6.88
N GLN A 125 7.61 7.06 -6.65
CA GLN A 125 6.23 6.56 -6.70
C GLN A 125 5.89 5.97 -8.07
N ALA A 126 6.25 6.67 -9.16
CA ALA A 126 6.00 6.20 -10.52
C ALA A 126 6.74 4.90 -10.82
N ILE A 127 8.02 4.81 -10.47
CA ILE A 127 8.83 3.59 -10.66
C ILE A 127 8.23 2.44 -9.84
N THR A 128 7.88 2.69 -8.57
CA THR A 128 7.27 1.68 -7.71
C THR A 128 5.95 1.17 -8.29
N ALA A 129 5.11 2.07 -8.79
CA ALA A 129 3.85 1.69 -9.42
C ALA A 129 4.07 0.82 -10.68
N VAL A 130 5.00 1.20 -11.56
CA VAL A 130 5.34 0.44 -12.76
C VAL A 130 5.86 -0.96 -12.39
N VAL A 131 6.79 -1.06 -11.45
CA VAL A 131 7.31 -2.35 -10.97
C VAL A 131 6.19 -3.19 -10.35
N SER A 132 5.30 -2.58 -9.57
CA SER A 132 4.14 -3.26 -8.97
C SER A 132 3.19 -3.81 -10.03
N PHE A 133 2.94 -3.09 -11.12
CA PHE A 133 2.16 -3.60 -12.26
C PHE A 133 2.84 -4.78 -12.95
N ILE A 134 4.16 -4.72 -13.16
CA ILE A 134 4.94 -5.81 -13.75
C ILE A 134 4.87 -7.06 -12.86
N VAL A 135 5.09 -6.89 -11.55
CA VAL A 135 5.00 -7.98 -10.56
C VAL A 135 3.59 -8.57 -10.54
N SER A 136 2.56 -7.73 -10.53
CA SER A 136 1.16 -8.16 -10.56
C SER A 136 0.85 -9.00 -11.80
N ARG A 137 1.30 -8.53 -12.96
CA ARG A 137 1.15 -9.27 -14.22
C ARG A 137 1.88 -10.60 -14.21
N PHE A 138 3.08 -10.64 -13.64
CA PHE A 138 3.86 -11.87 -13.49
C PHE A 138 3.13 -12.86 -12.56
N LEU A 139 2.65 -12.42 -11.39
CA LEU A 139 1.91 -13.25 -10.44
C LEU A 139 0.65 -13.85 -11.08
N LEU A 140 -0.12 -13.05 -11.80
CA LEU A 140 -1.32 -13.50 -12.50
C LEU A 140 -1.00 -14.51 -13.61
N LYS A 141 0.04 -14.26 -14.42
CA LYS A 141 0.47 -15.16 -15.50
C LYS A 141 1.01 -16.49 -14.96
N ALA A 142 1.83 -16.42 -13.92
CA ALA A 142 2.42 -17.60 -13.27
C ALA A 142 1.43 -18.33 -12.35
N ARG A 143 0.20 -17.80 -12.18
CA ARG A 143 -0.80 -18.30 -11.22
C ARG A 143 -0.26 -18.46 -9.80
N LEU A 144 0.72 -17.61 -9.43
CA LEU A 144 1.26 -17.52 -8.09
C LEU A 144 0.37 -16.64 -7.23
N GLY A 145 0.30 -16.97 -5.93
CA GLY A 145 -0.48 -16.19 -4.96
C GLY A 145 -1.33 -17.06 -4.05
N PHE A 146 -1.99 -16.41 -3.11
CA PHE A 146 -2.81 -17.04 -2.09
C PHE A 146 -4.22 -17.32 -2.62
N SER A 147 -4.70 -18.55 -2.50
CA SER A 147 -6.02 -18.98 -3.00
C SER A 147 -7.03 -19.28 -1.88
N PHE A 148 -6.79 -18.78 -0.67
CA PHE A 148 -7.65 -19.05 0.48
C PHE A 148 -8.74 -17.98 0.72
N VAL A 149 -8.74 -16.91 -0.07
CA VAL A 149 -9.80 -15.89 0.00
C VAL A 149 -11.01 -16.40 -0.78
N PRO A 150 -12.15 -16.61 -0.13
CA PRO A 150 -13.36 -17.05 -0.81
C PRO A 150 -13.99 -15.88 -1.59
N ASP A 151 -14.59 -16.20 -2.73
CA ASP A 151 -15.27 -15.22 -3.59
C ASP A 151 -16.62 -14.75 -3.01
N PHE A 152 -17.00 -15.22 -1.80
CA PHE A 152 -18.30 -14.96 -1.20
C PHE A 152 -18.18 -14.25 0.15
N GLU A 153 -19.01 -13.20 0.34
CA GLU A 153 -19.11 -12.43 1.58
C GLU A 153 -19.53 -13.29 2.80
N TYR A 154 -20.34 -14.30 2.56
CA TYR A 154 -20.96 -15.16 3.59
C TYR A 154 -20.29 -16.52 3.74
N ALA A 155 -19.00 -16.63 3.42
CA ALA A 155 -18.29 -17.87 3.66
C ALA A 155 -18.31 -18.22 5.17
N PRO A 156 -18.59 -19.47 5.56
CA PRO A 156 -18.57 -19.87 6.96
C PRO A 156 -17.18 -19.66 7.55
N PHE A 157 -17.07 -18.73 8.48
CA PHE A 157 -15.81 -18.33 9.08
C PHE A 157 -15.75 -18.79 10.54
N ALA A 158 -14.71 -19.53 10.89
CA ALA A 158 -14.40 -19.88 12.26
C ALA A 158 -12.99 -19.43 12.60
N LEU A 159 -12.85 -18.68 13.71
CA LEU A 159 -11.55 -18.26 14.27
C LEU A 159 -10.87 -19.45 14.98
N LYS A 160 -10.55 -20.52 14.22
CA LYS A 160 -9.86 -21.71 14.72
C LYS A 160 -8.77 -22.13 13.75
N GLY A 161 -7.75 -22.80 14.26
CA GLY A 161 -6.70 -23.40 13.44
C GLY A 161 -5.94 -22.39 12.58
N ILE A 162 -6.01 -22.55 11.27
CA ILE A 162 -5.27 -21.72 10.31
C ILE A 162 -5.76 -20.25 10.28
N ASN A 163 -7.05 -20.03 10.46
CA ASN A 163 -7.62 -18.68 10.47
C ASN A 163 -7.12 -17.86 11.65
N LEU A 164 -6.95 -18.52 12.82
CA LEU A 164 -6.37 -17.86 14.00
C LEU A 164 -4.90 -17.48 13.76
N LYS A 165 -4.13 -18.37 13.13
CA LYS A 165 -2.72 -18.09 12.76
C LYS A 165 -2.64 -16.91 11.78
N LEU A 166 -3.48 -16.89 10.76
CA LEU A 166 -3.55 -15.79 9.79
C LEU A 166 -3.96 -14.47 10.46
N PHE A 167 -4.89 -14.53 11.42
CA PHE A 167 -5.30 -13.35 12.19
C PHE A 167 -4.14 -12.77 13.01
N MET A 168 -3.43 -13.61 13.75
CA MET A 168 -2.25 -13.19 14.51
C MET A 168 -1.17 -12.61 13.59
N LEU A 169 -0.95 -13.23 12.44
CA LEU A 169 0.01 -12.76 11.46
C LEU A 169 -0.40 -11.39 10.87
N THR A 170 -1.70 -11.18 10.68
CA THR A 170 -2.25 -9.89 10.20
C THR A 170 -2.03 -8.77 11.21
N ILE A 171 -2.28 -9.03 12.50
CA ILE A 171 -2.00 -8.08 13.57
C ILE A 171 -0.51 -7.76 13.63
N LEU A 172 0.35 -8.78 13.57
CA LEU A 172 1.79 -8.60 13.55
C LEU A 172 2.25 -7.80 12.34
N GLY A 173 1.72 -8.10 11.15
CA GLY A 173 2.00 -7.36 9.91
C GLY A 173 1.61 -5.89 10.01
N TYR A 174 0.43 -5.59 10.57
CA TYR A 174 0.00 -4.22 10.79
C TYR A 174 0.89 -3.49 11.81
N ALA A 175 1.29 -4.16 12.88
CA ALA A 175 2.22 -3.62 13.87
C ALA A 175 3.59 -3.32 13.23
N CYS A 176 4.10 -4.21 12.38
CA CYS A 176 5.35 -3.98 11.63
C CYS A 176 5.24 -2.78 10.67
N LEU A 177 4.14 -2.64 9.93
CA LEU A 177 3.90 -1.48 9.07
C LEU A 177 3.89 -0.18 9.87
N SER A 178 3.19 -0.17 10.99
CA SER A 178 3.10 0.98 11.88
C SER A 178 4.47 1.35 12.45
N PHE A 179 5.23 0.35 12.89
CA PHE A 179 6.57 0.54 13.45
C PHE A 179 7.57 1.05 12.40
N THR A 180 7.59 0.47 11.20
CA THR A 180 8.50 0.93 10.13
C THR A 180 8.21 2.37 9.72
N SER A 181 6.93 2.75 9.66
CA SER A 181 6.53 4.13 9.36
C SER A 181 6.97 5.10 10.47
N PHE A 182 6.82 4.72 11.72
CA PHE A 182 7.24 5.51 12.86
C PHE A 182 8.77 5.70 12.89
N VAL A 183 9.55 4.62 12.67
CA VAL A 183 11.02 4.67 12.66
C VAL A 183 11.55 5.49 11.48
N SER A 184 11.01 5.28 10.29
CA SER A 184 11.42 6.03 9.10
C SER A 184 11.24 7.53 9.30
N PHE A 185 10.19 7.90 10.04
CA PHE A 185 9.90 9.28 10.35
C PHE A 185 10.79 9.87 11.44
N SER A 186 10.99 9.17 12.56
CA SER A 186 11.86 9.65 13.65
C SER A 186 13.29 9.85 13.19
N SER A 187 13.80 8.97 12.33
CA SER A 187 15.13 9.10 11.72
C SER A 187 15.23 10.36 10.85
N PHE A 188 14.15 10.72 10.15
CA PHE A 188 14.12 11.90 9.32
C PHE A 188 14.11 13.20 10.13
N GLN A 189 13.34 13.26 11.22
CA GLN A 189 13.34 14.44 12.11
C GLN A 189 14.68 14.64 12.78
N VAL A 190 15.32 13.56 13.27
CA VAL A 190 16.63 13.64 13.91
C VAL A 190 17.67 14.17 12.92
N THR A 191 17.71 13.68 11.68
CA THR A 191 18.66 14.17 10.66
C THR A 191 18.41 15.62 10.28
N PHE A 192 17.16 16.07 10.26
CA PHE A 192 16.79 17.46 9.97
C PHE A 192 17.16 18.40 11.11
N MET A 193 16.98 17.99 12.37
CA MET A 193 17.38 18.78 13.55
C MET A 193 18.90 18.95 13.64
N PHE A 194 19.69 17.90 13.34
CA PHE A 194 21.16 18.00 13.34
C PHE A 194 21.73 18.89 12.22
N ARG A 195 20.95 19.23 11.21
CA ARG A 195 21.37 20.17 10.16
C ARG A 195 21.01 21.63 10.44
N MET A 196 20.13 21.90 11.41
CA MET A 196 19.75 23.25 11.82
C MET A 196 20.62 23.77 13.00
N LEU A 197 21.42 22.93 13.61
CA LEU A 197 22.45 23.27 14.60
C LEU A 197 23.82 23.43 13.93
#